data_25752810353e1fa06d25caf4eda49726
#
_entry.id   25752810353e1fa06d25caf4eda49726
#
_cell.length_a   1.000
_cell.length_b   1.000
_cell.length_c   1.000
_cell.angle_alpha   90.00
_cell.angle_beta   90.00
_cell.angle_gamma   90.00
#
_symmetry.space_group_name_H-M   'P 1'
#
loop_
_entity.id
_entity.type
_entity.pdbx_description
1 polymer ?
#
loop_
_entity_poly.entity_id
_entity_poly.type
_entity_poly.pdbx_seq_one_letter_code
_entity_poly.pdbx_strand_id
1 'polypeptide(L)'
;MKVSFGQGVPARVPWISFFTPEMSTSNGFYPVFLYYKAEGRLVLSLGVSETHDFGKNWDANITDDYPQVSEVIKNPPRYGDSWAFRVYELDTKGPQTVLRIGDSIIGQDDLDADLDAVLNLFAQNLDLELTDKSSPISTGLFYMEKQLEDFMIANWEHSGLGEKLDLLYEEGVLVSQQF
;
A
#
# COMPACT_ATOMS: atom_id res chain seq x y z
N MET A 1 7.45 -2.41 11.22
CA MET A 1 7.04 -2.60 9.81
C MET A 1 7.67 -1.52 8.95
N LYS A 2 8.00 -1.78 7.68
CA LYS A 2 8.48 -0.78 6.72
C LYS A 2 7.40 -0.56 5.67
N VAL A 3 7.25 0.69 5.21
CA VAL A 3 6.42 1.03 4.05
C VAL A 3 7.34 1.45 2.91
N SER A 4 7.04 1.01 1.69
CA SER A 4 7.79 1.40 0.50
C SER A 4 6.85 1.63 -0.67
N PHE A 5 7.22 2.56 -1.52
CA PHE A 5 6.48 2.90 -2.73
C PHE A 5 7.48 3.27 -3.85
N GLY A 6 6.98 3.35 -5.09
CA GLY A 6 7.82 3.56 -6.26
C GLY A 6 8.69 4.82 -6.17
N GLN A 7 9.99 4.67 -6.43
CA GLN A 7 10.98 5.75 -6.35
C GLN A 7 11.35 6.23 -7.75
N GLY A 8 10.77 7.35 -8.19
CA GLY A 8 11.28 8.19 -9.27
C GLY A 8 11.19 7.67 -10.71
N VAL A 9 10.97 6.37 -10.95
CA VAL A 9 10.72 5.82 -12.29
C VAL A 9 9.26 5.37 -12.38
N PRO A 10 8.50 5.76 -13.42
CA PRO A 10 7.12 5.33 -13.57
C PRO A 10 7.03 3.80 -13.58
N ALA A 11 6.45 3.22 -12.53
CA ALA A 11 6.17 1.80 -12.48
C ALA A 11 5.00 1.45 -13.41
N ARG A 12 5.05 0.28 -14.08
CA ARG A 12 3.92 -0.21 -14.89
C ARG A 12 2.67 -0.40 -14.03
N VAL A 13 2.85 -0.90 -12.83
CA VAL A 13 1.85 -0.97 -11.78
C VAL A 13 2.41 -0.21 -10.59
N PRO A 14 1.95 1.02 -10.31
CA PRO A 14 2.30 1.72 -9.09
C PRO A 14 1.87 0.93 -7.85
N TRP A 15 2.67 0.98 -6.81
CA TRP A 15 2.46 0.16 -5.63
C TRP A 15 2.86 0.88 -4.34
N ILE A 16 2.20 0.48 -3.24
CA ILE A 16 2.57 0.81 -1.85
C ILE A 16 2.62 -0.50 -1.10
N SER A 17 3.78 -0.90 -0.59
CA SER A 17 3.98 -2.18 0.08
C SER A 17 4.38 -2.02 1.55
N PHE A 18 3.95 -3.01 2.36
CA PHE A 18 4.16 -3.07 3.80
C PHE A 18 4.91 -4.37 4.10
N PHE A 19 6.11 -4.30 4.67
CA PHE A 19 6.93 -5.50 4.93
C PHE A 19 7.75 -5.39 6.21
N THR A 20 8.23 -6.54 6.69
CA THR A 20 9.12 -6.60 7.84
C THR A 20 10.52 -6.09 7.49
N PRO A 21 11.37 -5.74 8.48
CA PRO A 21 12.74 -5.29 8.21
C PRO A 21 13.58 -6.27 7.39
N GLU A 22 13.29 -7.56 7.46
CA GLU A 22 14.02 -8.66 6.81
C GLU A 22 13.62 -8.87 5.35
N MET A 23 12.49 -8.26 4.94
CA MET A 23 11.93 -8.37 3.59
C MET A 23 12.23 -7.13 2.75
N SER A 24 12.06 -7.28 1.45
CA SER A 24 12.12 -6.19 0.48
C SER A 24 11.13 -6.46 -0.65
N THR A 25 10.88 -5.45 -1.48
CA THR A 25 10.00 -5.60 -2.66
C THR A 25 10.51 -6.61 -3.70
N SER A 26 11.80 -6.93 -3.65
CA SER A 26 12.43 -7.92 -4.54
C SER A 26 12.59 -9.31 -3.90
N ASN A 27 12.30 -9.45 -2.61
CA ASN A 27 12.45 -10.71 -1.88
C ASN A 27 11.48 -10.75 -0.70
N GLY A 28 10.46 -11.58 -0.81
CA GLY A 28 9.46 -11.77 0.22
C GLY A 28 8.03 -11.81 -0.29
N PHE A 29 7.13 -11.85 0.66
CA PHE A 29 5.69 -11.63 0.45
C PHE A 29 5.23 -10.58 1.46
N TYR A 30 4.27 -9.76 1.09
CA TYR A 30 3.88 -8.60 1.88
C TYR A 30 2.52 -8.05 1.45
N PRO A 31 1.77 -7.40 2.33
CA PRO A 31 0.63 -6.59 1.94
C PRO A 31 1.05 -5.48 1.00
N VAL A 32 0.27 -5.26 -0.06
CA VAL A 32 0.56 -4.24 -1.07
C VAL A 32 -0.70 -3.70 -1.72
N PHE A 33 -0.76 -2.39 -1.91
CA PHE A 33 -1.68 -1.77 -2.83
C PHE A 33 -1.06 -1.75 -4.23
N LEU A 34 -1.80 -2.23 -5.22
CA LEU A 34 -1.41 -2.28 -6.64
C LEU A 34 -2.41 -1.46 -7.45
N TYR A 35 -1.91 -0.45 -8.18
CA TYR A 35 -2.78 0.38 -9.02
C TYR A 35 -2.72 -0.03 -10.49
N TYR A 36 -3.78 -0.64 -10.99
CA TYR A 36 -3.97 -1.01 -12.39
C TYR A 36 -4.66 0.12 -13.14
N LYS A 37 -3.86 1.10 -13.59
CA LYS A 37 -4.33 2.34 -14.19
C LYS A 37 -5.24 2.12 -15.41
N ALA A 38 -4.89 1.16 -16.28
CA ALA A 38 -5.66 0.87 -17.50
C ALA A 38 -7.10 0.40 -17.20
N GLU A 39 -7.30 -0.24 -16.05
CA GLU A 39 -8.59 -0.76 -15.62
C GLU A 39 -9.27 0.14 -14.58
N GLY A 40 -8.60 1.19 -14.12
CA GLY A 40 -9.09 2.06 -13.07
C GLY A 40 -9.33 1.30 -11.75
N ARG A 41 -8.46 0.34 -11.42
CA ARG A 41 -8.61 -0.50 -10.22
C ARG A 41 -7.43 -0.38 -9.30
N LEU A 42 -7.72 -0.27 -8.00
CA LEU A 42 -6.77 -0.41 -6.91
C LEU A 42 -7.02 -1.77 -6.24
N VAL A 43 -5.97 -2.58 -6.13
CA VAL A 43 -6.07 -3.91 -5.50
C VAL A 43 -5.21 -3.91 -4.24
N LEU A 44 -5.83 -4.17 -3.10
CA LEU A 44 -5.13 -4.53 -1.87
C LEU A 44 -4.90 -6.02 -1.90
N SER A 45 -3.66 -6.45 -1.80
CA SER A 45 -3.30 -7.86 -1.97
C SER A 45 -2.18 -8.29 -1.02
N LEU A 46 -2.07 -9.61 -0.81
CA LEU A 46 -0.86 -10.25 -0.34
C LEU A 46 0.03 -10.49 -1.57
N GLY A 47 0.98 -9.58 -1.76
CA GLY A 47 1.89 -9.57 -2.88
C GLY A 47 3.02 -10.58 -2.69
N VAL A 48 3.43 -11.20 -3.80
CA VAL A 48 4.62 -12.05 -3.87
C VAL A 48 5.65 -11.36 -4.74
N SER A 49 6.90 -11.37 -4.30
CA SER A 49 8.00 -10.85 -5.11
C SER A 49 8.13 -11.66 -6.41
N GLU A 50 8.13 -10.97 -7.54
CA GLU A 50 8.37 -11.59 -8.86
C GLU A 50 9.87 -11.77 -9.16
N THR A 51 10.76 -11.24 -8.31
CA THR A 51 12.21 -11.26 -8.56
C THR A 51 12.85 -12.50 -7.97
N HIS A 52 12.41 -12.91 -6.79
CA HIS A 52 12.90 -14.11 -6.13
C HIS A 52 11.71 -14.92 -5.63
N ASP A 53 11.69 -16.20 -5.98
CA ASP A 53 10.72 -17.14 -5.42
C ASP A 53 10.97 -17.27 -3.91
N PHE A 54 10.00 -16.87 -3.12
CA PHE A 54 10.09 -16.97 -1.67
C PHE A 54 9.85 -18.40 -1.17
N GLY A 55 9.40 -19.31 -2.06
CA GLY A 55 9.19 -20.72 -1.76
C GLY A 55 8.13 -20.98 -0.68
N LYS A 56 7.25 -20.00 -0.40
CA LYS A 56 6.24 -20.14 0.64
C LYS A 56 5.05 -20.94 0.14
N ASN A 57 4.71 -21.97 0.88
CA ASN A 57 3.39 -22.59 0.80
C ASN A 57 2.39 -21.69 1.53
N TRP A 58 1.40 -21.20 0.82
CA TRP A 58 0.33 -20.42 1.40
C TRP A 58 -0.64 -21.31 2.18
N ASP A 59 -1.12 -20.82 3.31
CA ASP A 59 -2.14 -21.50 4.08
C ASP A 59 -3.48 -21.48 3.32
N ALA A 60 -4.32 -22.50 3.58
CA ALA A 60 -5.63 -22.64 2.93
C ALA A 60 -6.55 -21.42 3.15
N ASN A 61 -6.42 -20.73 4.29
CA ASN A 61 -7.14 -19.47 4.57
C ASN A 61 -6.81 -18.32 3.61
N ILE A 62 -5.76 -18.45 2.79
CA ILE A 62 -5.44 -17.51 1.72
C ILE A 62 -5.86 -18.08 0.37
N THR A 63 -5.44 -19.31 0.06
CA THR A 63 -5.66 -19.91 -1.26
C THR A 63 -7.14 -20.22 -1.54
N ASP A 64 -7.91 -20.51 -0.51
CA ASP A 64 -9.33 -20.88 -0.65
C ASP A 64 -10.26 -19.66 -0.54
N ASP A 65 -9.84 -18.61 0.20
CA ASP A 65 -10.67 -17.46 0.50
C ASP A 65 -10.45 -16.27 -0.45
N TYR A 66 -9.28 -16.20 -1.11
CA TYR A 66 -8.93 -15.05 -1.96
C TYR A 66 -8.53 -15.50 -3.37
N PRO A 67 -9.05 -14.82 -4.42
CA PRO A 67 -8.63 -15.06 -5.80
C PRO A 67 -7.23 -14.52 -6.06
N GLN A 68 -6.56 -15.04 -7.07
CA GLN A 68 -5.35 -14.42 -7.58
C GLN A 68 -5.65 -13.11 -8.30
N VAL A 69 -4.69 -12.19 -8.34
CA VAL A 69 -4.81 -10.92 -9.06
C VAL A 69 -5.10 -11.16 -10.55
N SER A 70 -4.54 -12.21 -11.15
CA SER A 70 -4.81 -12.62 -12.53
C SER A 70 -6.27 -13.03 -12.81
N GLU A 71 -7.04 -13.36 -11.77
CA GLU A 71 -8.44 -13.69 -11.90
C GLU A 71 -9.36 -12.45 -11.82
N VAL A 72 -8.91 -11.39 -11.12
CA VAL A 72 -9.67 -10.14 -10.92
C VAL A 72 -9.24 -9.01 -11.85
N ILE A 73 -8.01 -9.05 -12.35
CA ILE A 73 -7.44 -8.10 -13.32
C ILE A 73 -7.13 -8.84 -14.61
N LYS A 74 -7.66 -8.36 -15.72
CA LYS A 74 -7.47 -9.00 -17.02
C LYS A 74 -6.03 -8.79 -17.54
N ASN A 75 -5.27 -9.89 -17.68
CA ASN A 75 -3.88 -9.85 -18.14
C ASN A 75 -3.02 -8.83 -17.37
N PRO A 76 -2.89 -8.95 -16.05
CA PRO A 76 -2.12 -8.01 -15.27
C PRO A 76 -0.66 -8.00 -15.78
N PRO A 77 -0.06 -6.82 -16.02
CA PRO A 77 1.30 -6.73 -16.55
C PRO A 77 2.35 -7.16 -15.53
N ARG A 78 1.99 -7.22 -14.24
CA ARG A 78 2.79 -7.68 -13.10
C ARG A 78 1.89 -8.11 -11.95
N TYR A 79 2.44 -8.90 -11.04
CA TYR A 79 1.83 -9.33 -9.77
C TYR A 79 0.59 -10.23 -9.92
N GLY A 80 0.48 -10.93 -11.04
CA GLY A 80 -0.66 -11.81 -11.34
C GLY A 80 -0.87 -12.93 -10.32
N ASP A 81 0.23 -13.46 -9.75
CA ASP A 81 0.24 -14.57 -8.80
C ASP A 81 0.02 -14.11 -7.34
N SER A 82 -0.10 -12.79 -7.11
CA SER A 82 -0.46 -12.25 -5.79
C SER A 82 -1.93 -12.52 -5.47
N TRP A 83 -2.27 -12.63 -4.17
CA TRP A 83 -3.63 -12.90 -3.71
C TRP A 83 -4.38 -11.60 -3.46
N ALA A 84 -5.49 -11.40 -4.19
CA ALA A 84 -6.30 -10.18 -4.08
C ALA A 84 -7.20 -10.25 -2.85
N PHE A 85 -6.85 -9.46 -1.81
CA PHE A 85 -7.67 -9.33 -0.61
C PHE A 85 -8.91 -8.48 -0.86
N ARG A 86 -8.72 -7.33 -1.55
CA ARG A 86 -9.81 -6.41 -1.88
C ARG A 86 -9.55 -5.70 -3.22
N VAL A 87 -10.59 -5.51 -4.00
CA VAL A 87 -10.53 -4.78 -5.28
C VAL A 87 -11.44 -3.54 -5.19
N TYR A 88 -10.87 -2.38 -5.42
CA TYR A 88 -11.58 -1.10 -5.47
C TYR A 88 -11.60 -0.58 -6.90
N GLU A 89 -12.75 -0.06 -7.32
CA GLU A 89 -12.90 0.66 -8.58
C GLU A 89 -12.68 2.15 -8.35
N LEU A 90 -11.91 2.81 -9.22
CA LEU A 90 -11.71 4.25 -9.16
C LEU A 90 -12.79 4.92 -10.02
N ASP A 91 -13.69 5.66 -9.38
CA ASP A 91 -14.64 6.52 -10.06
C ASP A 91 -14.04 7.93 -10.20
N THR A 92 -13.69 8.29 -11.43
CA THR A 92 -13.09 9.58 -11.81
C THR A 92 -14.05 10.51 -12.54
N LYS A 93 -15.34 10.17 -12.57
CA LYS A 93 -16.36 10.93 -13.30
C LYS A 93 -16.75 12.24 -12.60
N GLY A 94 -16.53 12.31 -11.29
CA GLY A 94 -16.80 13.48 -10.47
C GLY A 94 -15.60 14.44 -10.37
N PRO A 95 -15.75 15.54 -9.62
CA PRO A 95 -14.68 16.51 -9.36
C PRO A 95 -13.54 15.92 -8.50
N GLN A 96 -13.81 14.82 -7.81
CA GLN A 96 -12.85 14.09 -7.01
C GLN A 96 -12.90 12.62 -7.37
N THR A 97 -11.74 11.96 -7.37
CA THR A 97 -11.67 10.51 -7.50
C THR A 97 -12.17 9.88 -6.22
N VAL A 98 -13.06 8.91 -6.33
CA VAL A 98 -13.56 8.12 -5.19
C VAL A 98 -13.30 6.64 -5.44
N LEU A 99 -13.09 5.89 -4.36
CA LEU A 99 -13.01 4.45 -4.40
C LEU A 99 -14.38 3.84 -4.21
N ARG A 100 -14.67 2.75 -4.93
CA ARG A 100 -15.93 2.01 -4.84
C ARG A 100 -15.70 0.52 -4.75
N ILE A 101 -16.65 -0.15 -4.08
CA ILE A 101 -16.86 -1.60 -4.20
C ILE A 101 -18.34 -1.77 -4.60
N GLY A 102 -18.57 -2.14 -5.87
CA GLY A 102 -19.91 -2.12 -6.45
C GLY A 102 -20.52 -0.71 -6.37
N ASP A 103 -21.71 -0.59 -5.76
CA ASP A 103 -22.41 0.70 -5.63
C ASP A 103 -21.95 1.52 -4.40
N SER A 104 -21.17 0.93 -3.49
CA SER A 104 -20.76 1.59 -2.24
C SER A 104 -19.51 2.43 -2.45
N ILE A 105 -19.52 3.66 -1.93
CA ILE A 105 -18.34 4.51 -1.83
C ILE A 105 -17.53 4.06 -0.60
N ILE A 106 -16.23 3.90 -0.77
CA ILE A 106 -15.30 3.50 0.28
C ILE A 106 -14.67 4.76 0.86
N GLY A 107 -14.90 4.96 2.14
CA GLY A 107 -14.29 6.03 2.94
C GLY A 107 -12.91 5.64 3.48
N GLN A 108 -12.30 6.59 4.21
CA GLN A 108 -11.01 6.37 4.85
C GLN A 108 -11.09 5.23 5.88
N ASP A 109 -12.13 5.23 6.73
CA ASP A 109 -12.30 4.22 7.78
C ASP A 109 -12.45 2.79 7.21
N ASP A 110 -13.13 2.66 6.06
CA ASP A 110 -13.28 1.38 5.38
C ASP A 110 -11.93 0.88 4.82
N LEU A 111 -11.15 1.80 4.22
CA LEU A 111 -9.83 1.50 3.68
C LEU A 111 -8.85 1.09 4.79
N ASP A 112 -8.90 1.79 5.91
CA ASP A 112 -8.08 1.50 7.10
C ASP A 112 -8.45 0.13 7.67
N ALA A 113 -9.74 -0.18 7.78
CA ALA A 113 -10.21 -1.49 8.25
C ALA A 113 -9.77 -2.64 7.33
N ASP A 114 -9.83 -2.45 6.01
CA ASP A 114 -9.35 -3.44 5.04
C ASP A 114 -7.82 -3.61 5.13
N LEU A 115 -7.07 -2.52 5.31
CA LEU A 115 -5.61 -2.56 5.50
C LEU A 115 -5.25 -3.32 6.79
N ASP A 116 -5.95 -3.04 7.89
CA ASP A 116 -5.74 -3.74 9.15
C ASP A 116 -6.01 -5.23 9.02
N ALA A 117 -7.08 -5.60 8.34
CA ALA A 117 -7.45 -6.99 8.15
C ALA A 117 -6.35 -7.74 7.36
N VAL A 118 -5.83 -7.16 6.27
CA VAL A 118 -4.76 -7.80 5.50
C VAL A 118 -3.42 -7.83 6.24
N LEU A 119 -3.13 -6.82 7.07
CA LEU A 119 -1.95 -6.81 7.93
C LEU A 119 -2.01 -7.90 9.01
N ASN A 120 -3.19 -8.12 9.60
CA ASN A 120 -3.41 -9.21 10.56
C ASN A 120 -3.27 -10.58 9.88
N LEU A 121 -3.83 -10.74 8.68
CA LEU A 121 -3.70 -11.96 7.89
C LEU A 121 -2.22 -12.23 7.54
N PHE A 122 -1.48 -11.21 7.17
CA PHE A 122 -0.05 -11.28 6.91
C PHE A 122 0.74 -11.71 8.16
N ALA A 123 0.46 -11.09 9.32
CA ALA A 123 1.13 -11.44 10.57
C ALA A 123 0.87 -12.89 11.00
N GLN A 124 -0.36 -13.37 10.85
CA GLN A 124 -0.71 -14.77 11.13
C GLN A 124 0.08 -15.73 10.24
N ASN A 125 0.27 -15.40 8.97
CA ASN A 125 1.01 -16.23 8.02
C ASN A 125 2.53 -16.17 8.21
N LEU A 126 3.03 -15.24 9.01
CA LEU A 126 4.45 -15.16 9.38
C LEU A 126 4.75 -15.84 10.71
N ASP A 127 3.74 -16.42 11.39
CA ASP A 127 3.85 -16.85 12.79
C ASP A 127 4.39 -15.74 13.73
N LEU A 128 4.15 -14.48 13.33
CA LEU A 128 4.49 -13.34 14.17
C LEU A 128 3.42 -13.19 15.24
N GLU A 129 3.80 -13.41 16.49
CA GLU A 129 3.00 -12.92 17.60
C GLU A 129 2.95 -11.39 17.51
N LEU A 130 1.79 -10.84 17.19
CA LEU A 130 1.53 -9.41 17.35
C LEU A 130 1.51 -9.14 18.86
N THR A 131 2.70 -8.98 19.45
CA THR A 131 2.87 -8.55 20.83
C THR A 131 2.53 -7.06 20.87
N ASP A 132 1.30 -6.73 20.92
CA ASP A 132 0.68 -5.69 21.75
C ASP A 132 -0.77 -5.43 21.31
N LYS A 133 -1.72 -6.00 22.04
CA LYS A 133 -3.15 -5.66 21.89
C LYS A 133 -3.51 -4.29 22.47
N SER A 134 -2.53 -3.46 22.80
CA SER A 134 -2.76 -2.20 23.54
C SER A 134 -2.45 -0.90 22.78
N SER A 135 -1.99 -0.99 21.54
CA SER A 135 -1.85 0.23 20.72
C SER A 135 -2.86 0.22 19.59
N PRO A 136 -3.82 1.14 19.57
CA PRO A 136 -4.67 1.31 18.41
C PRO A 136 -3.80 1.68 17.22
N ILE A 137 -4.22 1.25 16.06
CA ILE A 137 -3.67 1.36 14.70
C ILE A 137 -3.21 2.78 14.28
N SER A 138 -3.42 3.77 15.14
CA SER A 138 -2.82 5.11 14.98
C SER A 138 -1.30 5.09 14.71
N THR A 139 -0.59 4.04 15.13
CA THR A 139 0.85 3.94 14.92
C THR A 139 1.21 3.64 13.46
N GLY A 140 0.44 2.82 12.76
CA GLY A 140 0.68 2.50 11.34
C GLY A 140 0.36 3.69 10.45
N LEU A 141 -0.76 4.36 10.69
CA LEU A 141 -1.16 5.58 9.99
C LEU A 141 -0.14 6.71 10.24
N PHE A 142 0.27 6.90 11.50
CA PHE A 142 1.29 7.88 11.87
C PHE A 142 2.64 7.61 11.19
N TYR A 143 3.04 6.34 11.04
CA TYR A 143 4.24 5.99 10.28
C TYR A 143 4.08 6.24 8.78
N MET A 144 2.90 6.00 8.21
CA MET A 144 2.61 6.31 6.81
C MET A 144 2.60 7.81 6.56
N GLU A 145 1.97 8.59 7.41
CA GLU A 145 1.95 10.06 7.32
C GLU A 145 3.37 10.61 7.39
N LYS A 146 4.15 10.18 8.39
CA LYS A 146 5.54 10.63 8.55
C LYS A 146 6.41 10.23 7.35
N GLN A 147 6.30 9.03 6.83
CA GLN A 147 7.08 8.60 5.66
C GLN A 147 6.66 9.32 4.38
N LEU A 148 5.36 9.60 4.21
CA LEU A 148 4.87 10.41 3.10
C LEU A 148 5.38 11.84 3.23
N GLU A 149 5.35 12.41 4.43
CA GLU A 149 5.88 13.73 4.73
C GLU A 149 7.38 13.80 4.43
N ASP A 150 8.19 12.88 4.95
CA ASP A 150 9.62 12.79 4.70
C ASP A 150 9.92 12.65 3.19
N PHE A 151 9.14 11.84 2.47
CA PHE A 151 9.25 11.70 1.02
C PHE A 151 8.91 13.00 0.29
N MET A 152 7.82 13.65 0.67
CA MET A 152 7.39 14.92 0.08
C MET A 152 8.45 16.00 0.28
N ILE A 153 9.02 16.10 1.49
CA ILE A 153 10.08 17.04 1.83
C ILE A 153 11.34 16.75 1.01
N ALA A 154 11.77 15.48 0.96
CA ALA A 154 12.96 15.07 0.21
C ALA A 154 12.84 15.28 -1.31
N ASN A 155 11.61 15.30 -1.84
CA ASN A 155 11.34 15.47 -3.27
C ASN A 155 10.59 16.77 -3.57
N TRP A 156 10.62 17.76 -2.66
CA TRP A 156 9.84 18.99 -2.75
C TRP A 156 10.03 19.74 -4.07
N GLU A 157 11.26 19.91 -4.50
CA GLU A 157 11.62 20.60 -5.75
C GLU A 157 11.10 19.86 -7.01
N HIS A 158 10.87 18.55 -6.91
CA HIS A 158 10.36 17.72 -8.01
C HIS A 158 8.85 17.48 -7.90
N SER A 159 8.23 17.91 -6.81
CA SER A 159 6.78 17.90 -6.65
C SER A 159 6.18 19.13 -7.34
N GLY A 160 5.04 18.99 -8.00
CA GLY A 160 4.34 20.16 -8.55
C GLY A 160 3.92 21.19 -7.48
N LEU A 161 4.13 20.90 -6.21
CA LEU A 161 3.95 21.82 -5.08
C LEU A 161 5.17 22.74 -4.91
N GLY A 162 6.39 22.22 -5.07
CA GLY A 162 7.63 22.99 -4.96
C GLY A 162 7.78 24.08 -6.00
N GLU A 163 7.02 24.03 -7.11
CA GLU A 163 6.95 25.12 -8.09
C GLU A 163 6.13 26.32 -7.59
N LYS A 164 5.30 26.13 -6.57
CA LYS A 164 4.30 27.12 -6.10
C LYS A 164 4.44 27.51 -4.64
N LEU A 165 5.09 26.68 -3.86
CA LEU A 165 5.18 26.82 -2.40
C LEU A 165 6.63 26.54 -1.96
N ASP A 166 7.10 27.28 -0.97
CA ASP A 166 8.37 27.05 -0.30
C ASP A 166 8.17 26.31 1.01
N LEU A 167 9.14 25.49 1.40
CA LEU A 167 9.16 24.89 2.73
C LEU A 167 9.46 25.98 3.77
N LEU A 168 8.69 26.02 4.84
CA LEU A 168 8.87 27.00 5.92
C LEU A 168 9.95 26.53 6.89
N TYR A 169 10.97 27.38 7.08
CA TYR A 169 12.04 27.18 8.06
C TYR A 169 12.01 28.31 9.09
N GLU A 170 12.08 27.96 10.37
CA GLU A 170 12.29 28.90 11.48
C GLU A 170 13.58 28.51 12.19
N GLU A 171 14.49 29.47 12.37
CA GLU A 171 15.82 29.26 13.00
C GLU A 171 16.62 28.07 12.40
N GLY A 172 16.41 27.78 11.09
CA GLY A 172 17.08 26.67 10.41
C GLY A 172 16.41 25.29 10.60
N VAL A 173 15.29 25.23 11.30
CA VAL A 173 14.48 24.01 11.49
C VAL A 173 13.27 24.05 10.59
N LEU A 174 12.97 22.95 9.92
CA LEU A 174 11.77 22.81 9.10
C LEU A 174 10.53 22.76 9.99
N VAL A 175 9.65 23.76 9.86
CA VAL A 175 8.46 23.95 10.74
C VAL A 175 7.20 23.30 10.17
N SER A 176 7.25 22.88 8.91
CA SER A 176 6.13 22.20 8.25
C SER A 176 6.01 20.72 8.60
N GLN A 177 6.90 20.21 9.47
CA GLN A 177 6.84 18.83 9.97
C GLN A 177 6.04 18.75 11.27
N GLN A 178 5.02 17.90 11.30
CA GLN A 178 4.33 17.57 12.56
C GLN A 178 5.19 16.59 13.36
N PHE A 179 5.37 16.86 14.64
CA PHE A 179 6.12 16.03 15.57
C PHE A 179 5.21 15.00 16.25
#